data_943debe1a10347db79c25d81e941d5fd
#
_entry.id   943debe1a10347db79c25d81e941d5fd
#
_cell.length_a   1.000
_cell.length_b   1.000
_cell.length_c   1.000
_cell.angle_alpha   90.00
_cell.angle_beta   90.00
_cell.angle_gamma   90.00
#
_symmetry.space_group_name_H-M   'P 1'
#
loop_
_entity.id
_entity.type
_entity.pdbx_description
1 polymer ?
#
loop_
_entity_poly.entity_id
_entity_poly.type
_entity_poly.pdbx_seq_one_letter_code
_entity_poly.pdbx_strand_id
1 'polypeptide(L)'
;MENITEQFNAVALEYDWVTTLLEGKPDYLLDNLPDSRVSALDIGCGGGNTCIFLSSYFQHVTGIDLSVDFLQIAKDKVEKEDLQNVELLQDDFLTAVFEKQFDFIFSRTTFHHLDIPEALEKCKKLLKPGGILFVMDNVSEKPTPSTWTYVVGAYLDFPRHWKRFGLKNARRIFKHSTSKSWLNHLATDRYLSKKGYEEIYGKLLPGCKLISDGWNMKVIWQKNSV
;
A
#
# COMPACT_ATOMS: atom_id res chain seq x y z
N MET A 1 18.80 14.62 -7.56
CA MET A 1 17.48 14.02 -7.30
C MET A 1 17.50 13.54 -5.85
N GLU A 2 16.58 14.01 -5.03
CA GLU A 2 16.42 13.43 -3.69
C GLU A 2 16.17 11.92 -3.83
N ASN A 3 16.83 11.13 -2.98
CA ASN A 3 16.60 9.68 -2.93
C ASN A 3 15.13 9.43 -2.59
N ILE A 4 14.48 8.49 -3.25
CA ILE A 4 13.06 8.15 -3.03
C ILE A 4 12.79 7.82 -1.55
N THR A 5 13.73 7.19 -0.87
CA THR A 5 13.66 6.90 0.57
C THR A 5 13.60 8.17 1.42
N GLU A 6 14.37 9.23 1.05
CA GLU A 6 14.34 10.51 1.76
C GLU A 6 12.97 11.22 1.58
N GLN A 7 12.36 11.08 0.40
CA GLN A 7 11.01 11.62 0.15
C GLN A 7 9.96 10.91 0.99
N PHE A 8 10.03 9.58 1.13
CA PHE A 8 9.14 8.82 2.00
C PHE A 8 9.32 9.21 3.48
N ASN A 9 10.56 9.30 3.96
CA ASN A 9 10.84 9.72 5.33
C ASN A 9 10.28 11.12 5.62
N ALA A 10 10.42 12.07 4.67
CA ALA A 10 9.92 13.43 4.84
C ALA A 10 8.39 13.56 4.98
N VAL A 11 7.63 12.56 4.56
CA VAL A 11 6.15 12.58 4.61
C VAL A 11 5.57 11.57 5.61
N ALA A 12 6.37 10.62 6.12
CA ALA A 12 5.91 9.44 6.83
C ALA A 12 4.89 9.73 7.95
N LEU A 13 5.22 10.61 8.88
CA LEU A 13 4.40 10.89 10.06
C LEU A 13 3.03 11.50 9.71
N GLU A 14 3.02 12.48 8.81
CA GLU A 14 1.76 13.14 8.43
C GLU A 14 0.94 12.27 7.49
N TYR A 15 1.59 11.54 6.58
CA TYR A 15 0.93 10.59 5.69
C TYR A 15 0.26 9.46 6.47
N ASP A 16 0.99 8.83 7.40
CA ASP A 16 0.43 7.76 8.24
C ASP A 16 -0.79 8.25 9.05
N TRP A 17 -0.67 9.44 9.65
CA TRP A 17 -1.79 10.01 10.41
C TRP A 17 -3.00 10.30 9.51
N VAL A 18 -2.77 10.88 8.32
CA VAL A 18 -3.85 11.22 7.37
C VAL A 18 -4.51 9.95 6.85
N THR A 19 -3.75 8.97 6.40
CA THR A 19 -4.28 7.71 5.85
C THR A 19 -5.04 6.90 6.91
N THR A 20 -4.49 6.81 8.13
CA THR A 20 -5.18 6.15 9.26
C THR A 20 -6.54 6.81 9.55
N LEU A 21 -6.61 8.15 9.51
CA LEU A 21 -7.86 8.88 9.77
C LEU A 21 -8.87 8.74 8.63
N LEU A 22 -8.42 8.82 7.37
CA LEU A 22 -9.30 8.86 6.20
C LEU A 22 -9.83 7.48 5.82
N GLU A 23 -9.00 6.46 5.89
CA GLU A 23 -9.28 5.14 5.35
C GLU A 23 -9.85 4.17 6.38
N GLY A 24 -9.47 4.29 7.64
CA GLY A 24 -9.91 3.38 8.71
C GLY A 24 -9.33 1.97 8.54
N LYS A 25 -10.06 0.96 8.98
CA LYS A 25 -9.65 -0.44 8.88
C LYS A 25 -9.82 -0.95 7.44
N PRO A 26 -8.88 -1.79 6.93
CA PRO A 26 -8.96 -2.35 5.58
C PRO A 26 -9.91 -3.57 5.49
N ASP A 27 -11.16 -3.42 5.94
CA ASP A 27 -12.16 -4.51 5.98
C ASP A 27 -12.45 -5.10 4.58
N TYR A 28 -12.15 -4.34 3.51
CA TYR A 28 -12.28 -4.83 2.13
C TYR A 28 -11.35 -6.01 1.80
N LEU A 29 -10.38 -6.33 2.66
CA LEU A 29 -9.53 -7.51 2.50
C LEU A 29 -10.25 -8.80 2.90
N LEU A 30 -11.23 -8.73 3.80
CA LEU A 30 -11.85 -9.92 4.43
C LEU A 30 -12.43 -10.90 3.41
N ASP A 31 -13.08 -10.38 2.37
CA ASP A 31 -13.69 -11.20 1.33
C ASP A 31 -12.66 -11.86 0.38
N ASN A 32 -11.40 -11.53 0.54
CA ASN A 32 -10.31 -11.95 -0.34
C ASN A 32 -9.17 -12.64 0.42
N LEU A 33 -9.35 -12.95 1.69
CA LEU A 33 -8.35 -13.72 2.44
C LEU A 33 -8.37 -15.20 1.99
N PRO A 34 -7.21 -15.88 1.91
CA PRO A 34 -7.13 -17.28 1.57
C PRO A 34 -7.69 -18.17 2.71
N ASP A 35 -7.98 -19.44 2.41
CA ASP A 35 -8.39 -20.43 3.42
C ASP A 35 -7.27 -20.70 4.43
N SER A 36 -6.03 -20.91 3.93
CA SER A 36 -4.84 -21.04 4.78
C SER A 36 -4.36 -19.66 5.23
N ARG A 37 -4.15 -19.50 6.55
CA ARG A 37 -3.81 -18.23 7.19
C ARG A 37 -2.60 -18.35 8.11
N VAL A 38 -1.57 -19.06 7.63
CA VAL A 38 -0.34 -19.22 8.40
C VAL A 38 0.55 -17.99 8.25
N SER A 39 0.72 -17.46 7.04
CA SER A 39 1.68 -16.37 6.79
C SER A 39 1.16 -15.35 5.79
N ALA A 40 1.31 -14.05 6.12
CA ALA A 40 1.03 -12.94 5.23
C ALA A 40 2.27 -12.06 5.05
N LEU A 41 2.39 -11.42 3.87
CA LEU A 41 3.38 -10.40 3.54
C LEU A 41 2.67 -9.12 3.12
N ASP A 42 3.05 -7.99 3.70
CA ASP A 42 2.62 -6.65 3.32
C ASP A 42 3.80 -5.90 2.68
N ILE A 43 3.73 -5.66 1.37
CA ILE A 43 4.80 -5.01 0.58
C ILE A 43 4.56 -3.51 0.55
N GLY A 44 5.52 -2.73 1.05
CA GLY A 44 5.38 -1.30 1.29
C GLY A 44 4.41 -1.06 2.45
N CYS A 45 4.68 -1.70 3.59
CA CYS A 45 3.76 -1.72 4.73
C CYS A 45 3.58 -0.36 5.42
N GLY A 46 4.44 0.62 5.12
CA GLY A 46 4.38 1.97 5.69
C GLY A 46 4.31 1.94 7.21
N GLY A 47 3.38 2.69 7.80
CA GLY A 47 3.13 2.75 9.24
C GLY A 47 2.44 1.52 9.84
N GLY A 48 2.38 0.38 9.13
CA GLY A 48 2.00 -0.94 9.66
C GLY A 48 0.51 -1.17 9.88
N ASN A 49 -0.37 -0.26 9.44
CA ASN A 49 -1.81 -0.39 9.71
C ASN A 49 -2.40 -1.70 9.16
N THR A 50 -1.97 -2.12 7.97
CA THR A 50 -2.41 -3.39 7.38
C THR A 50 -1.77 -4.60 8.06
N CYS A 51 -0.50 -4.51 8.44
CA CYS A 51 0.15 -5.58 9.23
C CYS A 51 -0.60 -5.83 10.54
N ILE A 52 -0.96 -4.77 11.27
CA ILE A 52 -1.74 -4.84 12.51
C ILE A 52 -3.12 -5.45 12.25
N PHE A 53 -3.79 -5.04 11.18
CA PHE A 53 -5.08 -5.63 10.81
C PHE A 53 -4.95 -7.12 10.50
N LEU A 54 -3.97 -7.52 9.68
CA LEU A 54 -3.75 -8.90 9.28
C LEU A 54 -3.29 -9.79 10.45
N SER A 55 -2.65 -9.24 11.50
CA SER A 55 -2.24 -10.00 12.68
C SER A 55 -3.38 -10.69 13.39
N SER A 56 -4.60 -10.17 13.26
CA SER A 56 -5.81 -10.81 13.81
C SER A 56 -6.30 -12.01 12.98
N TYR A 57 -5.77 -12.21 11.79
CA TYR A 57 -6.24 -13.24 10.84
C TYR A 57 -5.16 -14.24 10.46
N PHE A 58 -3.88 -13.92 10.65
CA PHE A 58 -2.75 -14.77 10.28
C PHE A 58 -1.90 -15.10 11.51
N GLN A 59 -1.28 -16.29 11.51
CA GLN A 59 -0.36 -16.69 12.58
C GLN A 59 0.92 -15.85 12.56
N HIS A 60 1.38 -15.46 11.38
CA HIS A 60 2.56 -14.63 11.17
C HIS A 60 2.31 -13.59 10.09
N VAL A 61 2.65 -12.35 10.34
CA VAL A 61 2.59 -11.24 9.38
C VAL A 61 3.99 -10.65 9.25
N THR A 62 4.47 -10.52 8.02
CA THR A 62 5.72 -9.82 7.71
C THR A 62 5.37 -8.55 6.96
N GLY A 63 5.82 -7.40 7.44
CA GLY A 63 5.78 -6.12 6.72
C GLY A 63 7.16 -5.75 6.21
N ILE A 64 7.28 -5.29 4.98
CA ILE A 64 8.54 -4.79 4.41
C ILE A 64 8.35 -3.38 3.87
N ASP A 65 9.28 -2.48 4.20
CA ASP A 65 9.31 -1.11 3.70
C ASP A 65 10.76 -0.59 3.61
N LEU A 66 11.00 0.34 2.68
CA LEU A 66 12.30 1.00 2.54
C LEU A 66 12.52 2.09 3.59
N SER A 67 11.44 2.74 4.04
CA SER A 67 11.49 3.91 4.90
C SER A 67 11.68 3.52 6.37
N VAL A 68 12.79 3.96 6.94
CA VAL A 68 13.06 3.77 8.37
C VAL A 68 12.03 4.51 9.24
N ASP A 69 11.58 5.67 8.80
CA ASP A 69 10.62 6.50 9.56
C ASP A 69 9.23 5.87 9.57
N PHE A 70 8.77 5.30 8.45
CA PHE A 70 7.55 4.51 8.41
C PHE A 70 7.63 3.27 9.29
N LEU A 71 8.75 2.54 9.23
CA LEU A 71 8.92 1.34 10.05
C LEU A 71 9.03 1.66 11.54
N GLN A 72 9.56 2.83 11.91
CA GLN A 72 9.54 3.25 13.31
C GLN A 72 8.10 3.48 13.79
N ILE A 73 7.27 4.14 12.98
CA ILE A 73 5.83 4.31 13.28
C ILE A 73 5.13 2.95 13.40
N ALA A 74 5.44 2.01 12.50
CA ALA A 74 4.88 0.66 12.54
C ALA A 74 5.29 -0.10 13.81
N LYS A 75 6.57 -0.03 14.20
CA LYS A 75 7.10 -0.65 15.44
C LYS A 75 6.39 -0.11 16.66
N ASP A 76 6.30 1.22 16.78
CA ASP A 76 5.64 1.86 17.92
C ASP A 76 4.17 1.40 18.07
N LYS A 77 3.47 1.19 16.95
CA LYS A 77 2.09 0.68 16.95
C LYS A 77 2.01 -0.80 17.32
N VAL A 78 2.89 -1.64 16.75
CA VAL A 78 2.97 -3.07 17.05
C VAL A 78 3.26 -3.30 18.54
N GLU A 79 4.22 -2.57 19.11
CA GLU A 79 4.55 -2.60 20.53
C GLU A 79 3.38 -2.13 21.40
N LYS A 80 2.72 -1.03 21.03
CA LYS A 80 1.56 -0.49 21.75
C LYS A 80 0.39 -1.47 21.83
N GLU A 81 0.19 -2.28 20.80
CA GLU A 81 -0.87 -3.29 20.72
C GLU A 81 -0.40 -4.68 21.21
N ASP A 82 0.85 -4.79 21.72
CA ASP A 82 1.47 -6.02 22.22
C ASP A 82 1.39 -7.20 21.23
N LEU A 83 1.60 -6.94 19.94
CA LEU A 83 1.51 -7.93 18.88
C LEU A 83 2.83 -8.71 18.74
N GLN A 84 2.78 -10.03 19.00
CA GLN A 84 3.95 -10.91 18.94
C GLN A 84 4.13 -11.62 17.60
N ASN A 85 3.15 -11.49 16.70
CA ASN A 85 3.11 -12.20 15.41
C ASN A 85 3.34 -11.28 14.20
N VAL A 86 3.84 -10.06 14.41
CA VAL A 86 4.19 -9.09 13.37
C VAL A 86 5.69 -8.88 13.34
N GLU A 87 6.31 -9.17 12.20
CA GLU A 87 7.72 -8.92 11.89
C GLU A 87 7.83 -7.76 10.91
N LEU A 88 8.72 -6.81 11.16
CA LEU A 88 8.94 -5.65 10.30
C LEU A 88 10.38 -5.64 9.76
N LEU A 89 10.52 -5.60 8.44
CA LEU A 89 11.79 -5.65 7.72
C LEU A 89 12.05 -4.33 7.01
N GLN A 90 13.25 -3.76 7.21
CA GLN A 90 13.73 -2.63 6.44
C GLN A 90 14.59 -3.14 5.28
N ASP A 91 13.99 -3.25 4.09
CA ASP A 91 14.72 -3.70 2.89
C ASP A 91 13.96 -3.30 1.62
N ASP A 92 14.63 -3.38 0.47
CA ASP A 92 13.99 -3.29 -0.84
C ASP A 92 13.33 -4.63 -1.18
N PHE A 93 12.03 -4.59 -1.42
CA PHE A 93 11.28 -5.80 -1.77
C PHE A 93 11.90 -6.56 -2.95
N LEU A 94 12.41 -5.87 -3.98
CA LEU A 94 12.96 -6.54 -5.16
C LEU A 94 14.23 -7.34 -4.85
N THR A 95 15.08 -6.85 -3.95
CA THR A 95 16.36 -7.50 -3.58
C THR A 95 16.29 -8.35 -2.33
N ALA A 96 15.33 -8.08 -1.43
CA ALA A 96 15.15 -8.83 -0.18
C ALA A 96 15.02 -10.34 -0.39
N VAL A 97 15.61 -11.14 0.49
CA VAL A 97 15.52 -12.61 0.47
C VAL A 97 14.56 -13.09 1.52
N PHE A 98 13.58 -13.89 1.13
CA PHE A 98 12.63 -14.53 2.02
C PHE A 98 12.84 -16.04 2.01
N GLU A 99 13.05 -16.62 3.20
CA GLU A 99 13.25 -18.07 3.35
C GLU A 99 11.93 -18.86 3.38
N LYS A 100 10.79 -18.14 3.45
CA LYS A 100 9.44 -18.74 3.54
C LYS A 100 8.54 -18.26 2.41
N GLN A 101 7.54 -19.06 2.11
CA GLN A 101 6.43 -18.68 1.23
C GLN A 101 5.24 -18.21 2.06
N PHE A 102 4.34 -17.45 1.41
CA PHE A 102 3.21 -16.80 2.05
C PHE A 102 1.88 -17.34 1.52
N ASP A 103 0.89 -17.40 2.39
CA ASP A 103 -0.49 -17.72 2.00
C ASP A 103 -1.19 -16.49 1.40
N PHE A 104 -0.78 -15.29 1.84
CA PHE A 104 -1.32 -14.02 1.39
C PHE A 104 -0.22 -13.00 1.17
N ILE A 105 -0.20 -12.35 0.00
CA ILE A 105 0.67 -11.20 -0.27
C ILE A 105 -0.22 -10.01 -0.59
N PHE A 106 -0.03 -8.95 0.15
CA PHE A 106 -0.74 -7.69 -0.01
C PHE A 106 0.22 -6.56 -0.35
N SER A 107 -0.25 -5.60 -1.13
CA SER A 107 0.42 -4.33 -1.34
C SER A 107 -0.59 -3.25 -1.68
N ARG A 108 -0.37 -2.05 -1.13
CA ARG A 108 -1.19 -0.88 -1.43
C ARG A 108 -0.33 0.34 -1.70
N THR A 109 -0.61 1.02 -2.82
CA THR A 109 0.06 2.27 -3.23
C THR A 109 1.59 2.20 -3.20
N THR A 110 2.15 1.06 -3.66
CA THR A 110 3.59 0.78 -3.64
C THR A 110 4.10 0.32 -5.00
N PHE A 111 3.33 -0.47 -5.73
CA PHE A 111 3.78 -1.11 -6.96
C PHE A 111 4.16 -0.12 -8.06
N HIS A 112 3.57 1.08 -8.09
CA HIS A 112 3.94 2.14 -9.02
C HIS A 112 5.36 2.73 -8.79
N HIS A 113 6.02 2.36 -7.69
CA HIS A 113 7.42 2.68 -7.41
C HIS A 113 8.39 1.54 -7.77
N LEU A 114 7.88 0.35 -8.12
CA LEU A 114 8.66 -0.85 -8.41
C LEU A 114 8.74 -1.13 -9.91
N ASP A 115 9.69 -1.98 -10.32
CA ASP A 115 9.56 -2.72 -11.58
C ASP A 115 8.43 -3.73 -11.43
N ILE A 116 7.24 -3.38 -11.96
CA ILE A 116 6.02 -4.18 -11.75
C ILE A 116 6.18 -5.62 -12.26
N PRO A 117 6.70 -5.88 -13.50
CA PRO A 117 6.96 -7.23 -13.96
C PRO A 117 7.84 -8.03 -13.00
N GLU A 118 8.95 -7.48 -12.55
CA GLU A 118 9.87 -8.14 -11.62
C GLU A 118 9.21 -8.42 -10.28
N ALA A 119 8.50 -7.42 -9.72
CA ALA A 119 7.75 -7.56 -8.48
C ALA A 119 6.69 -8.67 -8.56
N LEU A 120 5.94 -8.76 -9.66
CA LEU A 120 4.93 -9.79 -9.86
C LEU A 120 5.54 -11.19 -9.98
N GLU A 121 6.64 -11.34 -10.71
CA GLU A 121 7.35 -12.63 -10.78
C GLU A 121 7.90 -13.06 -9.42
N LYS A 122 8.38 -12.13 -8.62
CA LYS A 122 8.80 -12.40 -7.24
C LYS A 122 7.62 -12.81 -6.37
N CYS A 123 6.49 -12.11 -6.43
CA CYS A 123 5.27 -12.49 -5.71
C CYS A 123 4.79 -13.91 -6.07
N LYS A 124 4.81 -14.27 -7.34
CA LYS A 124 4.46 -15.64 -7.80
C LYS A 124 5.34 -16.73 -7.17
N LYS A 125 6.65 -16.45 -7.02
CA LYS A 125 7.59 -17.39 -6.36
C LYS A 125 7.36 -17.48 -4.87
N LEU A 126 7.04 -16.36 -4.24
CA LEU A 126 6.82 -16.25 -2.79
C LEU A 126 5.45 -16.76 -2.36
N LEU A 127 4.45 -16.85 -3.24
CA LEU A 127 3.15 -17.41 -2.90
C LEU A 127 3.21 -18.95 -2.84
N LYS A 128 2.58 -19.49 -1.80
CA LYS A 128 2.25 -20.92 -1.73
C LYS A 128 1.20 -21.30 -2.79
N PRO A 129 1.10 -22.59 -3.18
CA PRO A 129 -0.05 -23.06 -3.94
C PRO A 129 -1.36 -22.74 -3.22
N GLY A 130 -2.34 -22.21 -3.94
CA GLY A 130 -3.62 -21.71 -3.36
C GLY A 130 -3.54 -20.34 -2.69
N GLY A 131 -2.36 -19.77 -2.52
CA GLY A 131 -2.17 -18.44 -1.93
C GLY A 131 -2.69 -17.32 -2.83
N ILE A 132 -2.98 -16.17 -2.22
CA ILE A 132 -3.59 -15.01 -2.90
C ILE A 132 -2.64 -13.83 -2.90
N LEU A 133 -2.47 -13.21 -4.07
CA LEU A 133 -1.89 -11.88 -4.25
C LEU A 133 -3.02 -10.86 -4.37
N PHE A 134 -2.98 -9.83 -3.52
CA PHE A 134 -3.87 -8.68 -3.58
C PHE A 134 -3.05 -7.40 -3.71
N VAL A 135 -3.10 -6.76 -4.86
CA VAL A 135 -2.47 -5.45 -5.09
C VAL A 135 -3.55 -4.40 -5.27
N MET A 136 -3.43 -3.28 -4.56
CA MET A 136 -4.27 -2.10 -4.75
C MET A 136 -3.39 -0.90 -5.02
N ASP A 137 -3.59 -0.26 -6.16
CA ASP A 137 -2.82 0.91 -6.53
C ASP A 137 -3.65 1.92 -7.31
N ASN A 138 -3.12 3.14 -7.44
CA ASN A 138 -3.81 4.21 -8.14
C ASN A 138 -3.86 3.97 -9.66
N VAL A 139 -4.90 4.51 -10.28
CA VAL A 139 -5.11 4.48 -11.74
C VAL A 139 -5.10 5.90 -12.27
N SER A 140 -4.35 6.15 -13.34
CA SER A 140 -4.39 7.43 -14.03
C SER A 140 -4.17 7.24 -15.52
N GLU A 141 -5.01 7.87 -16.35
CA GLU A 141 -4.80 7.93 -17.80
C GLU A 141 -3.61 8.85 -18.16
N LYS A 142 -3.15 9.66 -17.20
CA LYS A 142 -1.93 10.45 -17.31
C LYS A 142 -0.86 9.82 -16.40
N PRO A 143 0.27 9.37 -16.95
CA PRO A 143 1.29 8.66 -16.17
C PRO A 143 1.91 9.51 -15.06
N THR A 144 1.91 10.82 -15.20
CA THR A 144 2.39 11.75 -14.16
C THR A 144 1.23 12.62 -13.69
N PRO A 145 0.90 12.60 -12.40
CA PRO A 145 -0.17 13.43 -11.88
C PRO A 145 0.18 14.92 -11.95
N SER A 146 -0.83 15.72 -12.22
CA SER A 146 -0.72 17.19 -12.23
C SER A 146 -0.91 17.69 -10.80
N THR A 147 0.18 18.03 -10.11
CA THR A 147 0.16 18.35 -8.66
C THR A 147 -0.80 19.46 -8.28
N TRP A 148 -1.05 20.44 -9.18
CA TRP A 148 -2.03 21.50 -8.92
C TRP A 148 -3.47 20.97 -8.75
N THR A 149 -3.83 19.84 -9.39
CA THR A 149 -5.16 19.24 -9.23
C THR A 149 -5.38 18.71 -7.81
N TYR A 150 -4.34 18.21 -7.16
CA TYR A 150 -4.40 17.81 -5.74
C TYR A 150 -4.62 19.01 -4.83
N VAL A 151 -4.00 20.16 -5.13
CA VAL A 151 -4.24 21.39 -4.38
C VAL A 151 -5.70 21.83 -4.52
N VAL A 152 -6.24 21.86 -5.75
CA VAL A 152 -7.66 22.17 -5.99
C VAL A 152 -8.56 21.17 -5.26
N GLY A 153 -8.24 19.87 -5.36
CA GLY A 153 -8.95 18.80 -4.64
C GLY A 153 -8.98 19.05 -3.13
N ALA A 154 -7.85 19.43 -2.53
CA ALA A 154 -7.78 19.74 -1.10
C ALA A 154 -8.71 20.90 -0.67
N TYR A 155 -8.87 21.94 -1.50
CA TYR A 155 -9.84 23.01 -1.25
C TYR A 155 -11.28 22.49 -1.35
N LEU A 156 -11.60 21.69 -2.36
CA LEU A 156 -12.95 21.15 -2.56
C LEU A 156 -13.34 20.16 -1.45
N ASP A 157 -12.38 19.38 -0.95
CA ASP A 157 -12.60 18.40 0.10
C ASP A 157 -12.63 18.98 1.52
N PHE A 158 -12.11 20.19 1.71
CA PHE A 158 -12.00 20.81 3.03
C PHE A 158 -13.35 20.87 3.79
N PRO A 159 -14.48 21.30 3.18
CA PRO A 159 -15.77 21.33 3.89
C PRO A 159 -16.23 19.92 4.31
N ARG A 160 -15.99 18.90 3.47
CA ARG A 160 -16.31 17.50 3.78
C ARG A 160 -15.47 16.98 4.96
N HIS A 161 -14.17 17.27 4.96
CA HIS A 161 -13.27 16.90 6.06
C HIS A 161 -13.64 17.64 7.35
N TRP A 162 -14.01 18.91 7.27
CA TRP A 162 -14.47 19.65 8.43
C TRP A 162 -15.72 19.03 9.04
N LYS A 163 -16.72 18.72 8.22
CA LYS A 163 -17.97 18.08 8.69
C LYS A 163 -17.70 16.70 9.31
N ARG A 164 -16.78 15.91 8.74
CA ARG A 164 -16.52 14.51 9.16
C ARG A 164 -15.57 14.43 10.36
N PHE A 165 -14.54 15.24 10.42
CA PHE A 165 -13.42 15.09 11.35
C PHE A 165 -13.20 16.29 12.26
N GLY A 166 -14.01 17.35 12.13
CA GLY A 166 -13.85 18.60 12.83
C GLY A 166 -12.79 19.53 12.25
N LEU A 167 -12.85 20.82 12.61
CA LEU A 167 -12.03 21.88 11.98
C LEU A 167 -10.51 21.66 12.19
N LYS A 168 -10.10 21.19 13.37
CA LYS A 168 -8.67 20.93 13.69
C LYS A 168 -8.07 19.91 12.73
N ASN A 169 -8.74 18.76 12.57
CA ASN A 169 -8.28 17.68 11.71
C ASN A 169 -8.37 18.07 10.22
N ALA A 170 -9.44 18.75 9.81
CA ALA A 170 -9.57 19.23 8.43
C ALA A 170 -8.42 20.18 8.04
N ARG A 171 -8.02 21.09 8.94
CA ARG A 171 -6.86 21.98 8.73
C ARG A 171 -5.55 21.18 8.61
N ARG A 172 -5.36 20.15 9.43
CA ARG A 172 -4.16 19.31 9.38
C ARG A 172 -4.10 18.51 8.08
N ILE A 173 -5.21 17.88 7.66
CA ILE A 173 -5.32 17.19 6.36
C ILE A 173 -5.01 18.15 5.22
N PHE A 174 -5.63 19.34 5.22
CA PHE A 174 -5.39 20.35 4.20
C PHE A 174 -3.91 20.76 4.11
N LYS A 175 -3.29 21.04 5.27
CA LYS A 175 -1.85 21.39 5.34
C LYS A 175 -0.96 20.30 4.77
N HIS A 176 -1.24 19.03 5.10
CA HIS A 176 -0.53 17.88 4.51
C HIS A 176 -0.72 17.84 3.00
N SER A 177 -1.97 17.81 2.51
CA SER A 177 -2.31 17.67 1.09
C SER A 177 -1.78 18.80 0.20
N THR A 178 -1.48 19.97 0.78
CA THR A 178 -0.92 21.12 0.07
C THR A 178 0.54 21.38 0.40
N SER A 179 1.18 20.51 1.19
CA SER A 179 2.59 20.68 1.58
C SER A 179 3.53 20.42 0.41
N LYS A 180 4.66 21.13 0.40
CA LYS A 180 5.67 20.98 -0.66
C LYS A 180 6.24 19.55 -0.70
N SER A 181 6.51 18.94 0.46
CA SER A 181 7.02 17.56 0.54
C SER A 181 6.06 16.56 -0.07
N TRP A 182 4.77 16.65 0.25
CA TRP A 182 3.74 15.79 -0.33
C TRP A 182 3.58 15.99 -1.84
N LEU A 183 3.51 17.24 -2.30
CA LEU A 183 3.38 17.54 -3.74
C LEU A 183 4.62 17.11 -4.53
N ASN A 184 5.81 17.22 -3.96
CA ASN A 184 7.04 16.69 -4.57
C ASN A 184 7.01 15.17 -4.69
N HIS A 185 6.55 14.48 -3.64
CA HIS A 185 6.37 13.03 -3.67
C HIS A 185 5.40 12.61 -4.79
N LEU A 186 4.20 13.20 -4.85
CA LEU A 186 3.21 12.94 -5.89
C LEU A 186 3.73 13.21 -7.32
N ALA A 187 4.65 14.17 -7.48
CA ALA A 187 5.23 14.47 -8.80
C ALA A 187 6.14 13.36 -9.33
N THR A 188 6.61 12.45 -8.46
CA THR A 188 7.46 11.31 -8.83
C THR A 188 6.67 10.05 -9.14
N ASP A 189 5.40 9.97 -8.75
CA ASP A 189 4.56 8.80 -8.97
C ASP A 189 4.35 8.51 -10.46
N ARG A 190 4.25 7.24 -10.79
CA ARG A 190 4.04 6.74 -12.16
C ARG A 190 2.92 5.71 -12.16
N TYR A 191 1.71 6.20 -12.36
CA TYR A 191 0.52 5.35 -12.35
C TYR A 191 0.26 4.70 -13.70
N LEU A 192 -0.28 3.49 -13.66
CA LEU A 192 -0.78 2.82 -14.85
C LEU A 192 -2.19 3.32 -15.21
N SER A 193 -2.49 3.33 -16.51
CA SER A 193 -3.87 3.44 -17.00
C SER A 193 -4.61 2.11 -16.79
N LYS A 194 -5.93 2.11 -16.91
CA LYS A 194 -6.72 0.86 -16.88
C LYS A 194 -6.22 -0.16 -17.90
N LYS A 195 -5.93 0.29 -19.11
CA LYS A 195 -5.36 -0.55 -20.17
C LYS A 195 -3.98 -1.09 -19.78
N GLY A 196 -3.13 -0.28 -19.14
CA GLY A 196 -1.83 -0.73 -18.63
C GLY A 196 -1.95 -1.85 -17.59
N TYR A 197 -2.95 -1.78 -16.70
CA TYR A 197 -3.24 -2.89 -15.77
C TYR A 197 -3.65 -4.16 -16.50
N GLU A 198 -4.55 -4.07 -17.49
CA GLU A 198 -4.99 -5.22 -18.29
C GLU A 198 -3.81 -5.87 -19.05
N GLU A 199 -2.96 -5.05 -19.66
CA GLU A 199 -1.81 -5.51 -20.44
C GLU A 199 -0.72 -6.16 -19.57
N ILE A 200 -0.38 -5.57 -18.41
CA ILE A 200 0.72 -6.07 -17.57
C ILE A 200 0.21 -7.18 -16.64
N TYR A 201 -0.78 -6.88 -15.83
CA TYR A 201 -1.27 -7.84 -14.82
C TYR A 201 -2.04 -8.99 -15.47
N GLY A 202 -2.88 -8.73 -16.48
CA GLY A 202 -3.60 -9.78 -17.20
C GLY A 202 -2.67 -10.77 -17.91
N LYS A 203 -1.53 -10.30 -18.43
CA LYS A 203 -0.52 -11.15 -19.07
C LYS A 203 0.28 -11.97 -18.05
N LEU A 204 0.72 -11.34 -16.95
CA LEU A 204 1.63 -11.97 -15.97
C LEU A 204 0.88 -12.79 -14.91
N LEU A 205 -0.38 -12.47 -14.65
CA LEU A 205 -1.26 -13.14 -13.70
C LEU A 205 -2.54 -13.63 -14.40
N PRO A 206 -2.47 -14.68 -15.23
CA PRO A 206 -3.64 -15.17 -15.95
C PRO A 206 -4.81 -15.49 -15.00
N GLY A 207 -6.00 -14.98 -15.34
CA GLY A 207 -7.20 -15.16 -14.52
C GLY A 207 -7.31 -14.22 -13.31
N CYS A 208 -6.44 -13.23 -13.17
CA CYS A 208 -6.60 -12.22 -12.12
C CYS A 208 -7.90 -11.43 -12.31
N LYS A 209 -8.50 -11.04 -11.19
CA LYS A 209 -9.64 -10.12 -11.17
C LYS A 209 -9.12 -8.69 -11.10
N LEU A 210 -9.58 -7.84 -12.02
CA LEU A 210 -9.29 -6.40 -12.05
C LEU A 210 -10.57 -5.64 -11.68
N ILE A 211 -10.56 -4.94 -10.55
CA ILE A 211 -11.72 -4.21 -10.03
C ILE A 211 -11.31 -2.74 -9.84
N SER A 212 -11.90 -1.84 -10.63
CA SER A 212 -11.63 -0.41 -10.52
C SER A 212 -12.80 0.32 -9.86
N ASP A 213 -12.49 1.21 -8.91
CA ASP A 213 -13.44 2.17 -8.34
C ASP A 213 -13.34 3.57 -8.97
N GLY A 214 -12.55 3.68 -10.03
CA GLY A 214 -12.29 4.93 -10.76
C GLY A 214 -10.98 5.63 -10.38
N TRP A 215 -10.53 5.51 -9.14
CA TRP A 215 -9.27 6.08 -8.64
C TRP A 215 -8.23 5.00 -8.37
N ASN A 216 -8.67 3.81 -7.97
CA ASN A 216 -7.82 2.68 -7.67
C ASN A 216 -8.15 1.49 -8.56
N MET A 217 -7.15 0.64 -8.74
CA MET A 217 -7.28 -0.71 -9.28
C MET A 217 -6.94 -1.72 -8.19
N LYS A 218 -7.86 -2.66 -7.94
CA LYS A 218 -7.61 -3.84 -7.12
C LYS A 218 -7.32 -4.99 -8.07
N VAL A 219 -6.18 -5.62 -7.90
CA VAL A 219 -5.78 -6.83 -8.62
C VAL A 219 -5.78 -7.98 -7.63
N ILE A 220 -6.58 -9.00 -7.89
CA ILE A 220 -6.69 -10.18 -7.04
C ILE A 220 -6.36 -11.40 -7.89
N TRP A 221 -5.35 -12.14 -7.47
CA TRP A 221 -4.90 -13.34 -8.16
C TRP A 221 -4.62 -14.46 -7.19
N GLN A 222 -5.14 -15.64 -7.49
CA GLN A 222 -4.89 -16.85 -6.73
C GLN A 222 -3.95 -17.77 -7.50
N LYS A 223 -2.88 -18.20 -6.85
CA LYS A 223 -1.95 -19.19 -7.42
C LYS A 223 -2.61 -20.57 -7.43
N ASN A 224 -2.51 -21.27 -8.55
CA ASN A 224 -3.08 -22.62 -8.68
C ASN A 224 -2.60 -23.55 -7.57
N SER A 225 -3.51 -24.43 -7.11
CA SER A 225 -3.26 -25.42 -6.05
C SER A 225 -2.65 -26.72 -6.58
N VAL A 226 -1.74 -26.64 -7.57
CA VAL A 226 -1.12 -27.87 -8.12
C VAL A 226 0.06 -28.27 -7.28
#